data_eca63eab12bb98ebe36f232389366616
#
_entry.id   eca63eab12bb98ebe36f232389366616
#
_cell.length_a   1.000
_cell.length_b   1.000
_cell.length_c   1.000
_cell.angle_alpha   90.00
_cell.angle_beta   90.00
_cell.angle_gamma   90.00
#
_symmetry.space_group_name_H-M   'P 1'
#
loop_
_entity.id
_entity.type
_entity.pdbx_description
1 polymer ?
#
loop_
_entity_poly.entity_id
_entity_poly.type
_entity_poly.pdbx_seq_one_letter_code
_entity_poly.pdbx_strand_id
1 'polypeptide(L)'
;EKADPDGKNPGKWCQEAGFVSNGAYTLKSWKHNESMVYVKNPKYYDADNVTMDEIHIMLSADDTATYAAYNSGDLDFVDTVPNDEISTLNGKNSDFHIIPNLGTYYVGFNVNDPIFDGKTVEQAASMRKAMNLLIDREFIVENVGQTGQIAADSFVPAGMSDGNGGVFKTDDTSYYDADKTGADQIEEAKKLLESAGYTFTDNGDGSYKCDPAISMTFLTNDDSTHIAVGESLQQDFALLGINMEIKSEDWNVFIEDRKSGNFTIAREGWLADYNDPINMLELFTTDSGNNDMQLGKGDKPSDSAPDWTDYNKLIKEIRTTADFSKRVDLMHQAEDMLMDTGAVMPIYYYNDIYMLKSNIKGIYSTIYGMKYFMYATKEK
;
A
#
# COMPACT_ATOMS: atom_id res chain seq x y z
N GLU A 1 1.91 29.87 -13.12
CA GLU A 1 2.07 30.61 -14.38
C GLU A 1 3.49 31.22 -14.51
N LYS A 2 4.04 31.89 -13.47
CA LYS A 2 5.38 32.49 -13.59
C LYS A 2 6.52 31.45 -13.62
N ALA A 3 6.35 30.30 -12.99
CA ALA A 3 7.35 29.22 -12.94
C ALA A 3 7.29 28.31 -14.17
N ASP A 4 6.14 28.22 -14.84
CA ASP A 4 5.91 27.41 -16.04
C ASP A 4 5.06 28.19 -17.06
N PRO A 5 5.66 29.19 -17.76
CA PRO A 5 4.93 30.09 -18.64
C PRO A 5 4.28 29.39 -19.84
N ASP A 6 4.83 28.27 -20.28
CA ASP A 6 4.37 27.49 -21.44
C ASP A 6 3.49 26.28 -21.05
N GLY A 7 3.26 26.05 -19.72
CA GLY A 7 2.38 24.99 -19.22
C GLY A 7 2.89 23.56 -19.46
N LYS A 8 4.18 23.39 -19.81
CA LYS A 8 4.75 22.08 -20.14
C LYS A 8 5.22 21.28 -18.93
N ASN A 9 5.42 21.97 -17.79
CA ASN A 9 5.88 21.37 -16.54
C ASN A 9 5.01 21.89 -15.38
N PRO A 10 3.78 21.42 -15.22
CA PRO A 10 2.81 21.94 -14.24
C PRO A 10 3.28 21.86 -12.79
N GLY A 11 4.17 20.92 -12.46
CA GLY A 11 4.77 20.78 -11.13
C GLY A 11 5.97 21.69 -10.84
N LYS A 12 6.52 22.38 -11.83
CA LYS A 12 7.76 23.17 -11.69
C LYS A 12 7.69 24.27 -10.64
N TRP A 13 6.50 24.80 -10.39
CA TRP A 13 6.28 25.88 -9.43
C TRP A 13 6.65 25.52 -7.98
N CYS A 14 6.64 24.25 -7.62
CA CYS A 14 6.92 23.74 -6.28
C CYS A 14 8.17 22.83 -6.17
N GLN A 15 9.02 22.81 -7.22
CA GLN A 15 10.24 21.98 -7.23
C GLN A 15 11.44 22.66 -6.55
N GLU A 16 11.30 23.92 -6.16
CA GLU A 16 12.33 24.70 -5.47
C GLU A 16 11.71 25.51 -4.34
N ALA A 17 12.53 25.93 -3.38
CA ALA A 17 12.09 26.79 -2.29
C ALA A 17 11.57 28.16 -2.80
N GLY A 18 10.68 28.77 -2.02
CA GLY A 18 10.15 30.12 -2.30
C GLY A 18 8.80 30.15 -3.03
N PHE A 19 8.15 29.03 -3.24
CA PHE A 19 6.78 29.01 -3.74
C PHE A 19 5.79 29.54 -2.69
N VAL A 20 4.62 30.01 -3.17
CA VAL A 20 3.58 30.53 -2.30
C VAL A 20 2.89 29.39 -1.56
N SER A 21 2.77 29.53 -0.24
CA SER A 21 2.07 28.60 0.64
C SER A 21 1.11 29.36 1.56
N ASN A 22 -0.05 28.76 1.84
CA ASN A 22 -1.01 29.22 2.83
C ASN A 22 -1.04 28.35 4.09
N GLY A 23 -0.13 27.34 4.19
CA GLY A 23 0.01 26.48 5.35
C GLY A 23 0.78 27.14 6.50
N ALA A 24 0.90 26.41 7.62
CA ALA A 24 1.57 26.86 8.85
C ALA A 24 3.07 27.18 8.63
N TYR A 25 3.67 26.55 7.62
CA TYR A 25 5.07 26.72 7.25
C TYR A 25 5.25 27.04 5.77
N THR A 26 6.38 27.68 5.44
CA THR A 26 6.84 27.88 4.07
C THR A 26 8.22 27.25 3.90
N LEU A 27 8.50 26.72 2.70
CA LEU A 27 9.80 26.13 2.38
C LEU A 27 10.85 27.23 2.17
N LYS A 28 11.83 27.29 3.07
CA LYS A 28 12.93 28.26 3.05
C LYS A 28 14.08 27.82 2.15
N SER A 29 14.43 26.53 2.22
CA SER A 29 15.50 25.95 1.41
C SER A 29 15.26 24.47 1.14
N TRP A 30 15.71 24.01 -0.02
CA TRP A 30 15.69 22.62 -0.41
C TRP A 30 17.02 22.26 -1.08
N LYS A 31 17.74 21.35 -0.46
CA LYS A 31 18.89 20.68 -1.05
C LYS A 31 18.43 19.27 -1.43
N HIS A 32 18.21 19.05 -2.71
CA HIS A 32 17.70 17.77 -3.21
C HIS A 32 18.56 16.59 -2.73
N ASN A 33 17.91 15.51 -2.30
CA ASN A 33 18.52 14.30 -1.72
C ASN A 33 19.36 14.54 -0.43
N GLU A 34 19.25 15.70 0.21
CA GLU A 34 20.00 16.01 1.44
C GLU A 34 19.08 16.54 2.53
N SER A 35 18.42 17.70 2.28
CA SER A 35 17.67 18.36 3.37
C SER A 35 16.64 19.37 2.88
N MET A 36 15.62 19.60 3.71
CA MET A 36 14.68 20.71 3.59
C MET A 36 14.62 21.52 4.89
N VAL A 37 14.42 22.82 4.77
CA VAL A 37 14.16 23.70 5.91
C VAL A 37 12.85 24.43 5.70
N TYR A 38 11.92 24.23 6.61
CA TYR A 38 10.66 24.95 6.66
C TYR A 38 10.71 26.00 7.77
N VAL A 39 10.10 27.16 7.51
CA VAL A 39 10.00 28.25 8.48
C VAL A 39 8.54 28.62 8.71
N LYS A 40 8.22 29.02 9.93
CA LYS A 40 6.89 29.51 10.31
C LYS A 40 6.39 30.56 9.31
N ASN A 41 5.15 30.39 8.86
CA ASN A 41 4.52 31.31 7.94
C ASN A 41 3.74 32.38 8.72
N PRO A 42 4.20 33.63 8.78
CA PRO A 42 3.54 34.68 9.53
C PRO A 42 2.19 35.11 8.94
N LYS A 43 1.85 34.62 7.73
CA LYS A 43 0.58 34.88 7.03
C LYS A 43 -0.41 33.74 7.16
N TYR A 44 -0.04 32.67 7.88
CA TYR A 44 -0.97 31.58 8.18
C TYR A 44 -2.11 32.11 9.06
N TYR A 45 -3.35 31.67 8.81
CA TYR A 45 -4.52 32.21 9.51
C TYR A 45 -4.46 31.99 11.03
N ASP A 46 -3.75 30.95 11.49
CA ASP A 46 -3.58 30.56 12.88
C ASP A 46 -2.11 30.63 13.31
N ALA A 47 -1.37 31.62 12.79
CA ALA A 47 0.07 31.74 13.02
C ALA A 47 0.44 31.88 14.51
N ASP A 48 -0.41 32.50 15.31
CA ASP A 48 -0.14 32.71 16.74
C ASP A 48 -0.05 31.40 17.54
N ASN A 49 -0.70 30.34 17.07
CA ASN A 49 -0.68 29.02 17.69
C ASN A 49 0.43 28.10 17.13
N VAL A 50 1.14 28.51 16.08
CA VAL A 50 2.30 27.76 15.58
C VAL A 50 3.50 28.01 16.49
N THR A 51 4.00 26.97 17.13
CA THR A 51 4.99 27.06 18.21
C THR A 51 6.43 26.95 17.74
N MET A 52 6.72 26.13 16.70
CA MET A 52 8.07 25.96 16.19
C MET A 52 8.39 27.01 15.12
N ASP A 53 9.55 27.66 15.23
CA ASP A 53 10.01 28.66 14.26
C ASP A 53 10.55 28.00 12.98
N GLU A 54 11.26 26.90 13.12
CA GLU A 54 11.86 26.15 11.99
C GLU A 54 11.70 24.63 12.19
N ILE A 55 11.52 23.92 11.08
CA ILE A 55 11.57 22.46 10.99
C ILE A 55 12.63 22.10 9.98
N HIS A 56 13.62 21.31 10.42
CA HIS A 56 14.70 20.80 9.58
C HIS A 56 14.43 19.33 9.25
N ILE A 57 14.36 18.99 7.98
CA ILE A 57 14.12 17.63 7.50
C ILE A 57 15.39 17.11 6.84
N MET A 58 15.89 15.97 7.31
CA MET A 58 16.88 15.15 6.63
C MET A 58 16.19 14.31 5.58
N LEU A 59 16.67 14.31 4.34
CA LEU A 59 16.18 13.46 3.26
C LEU A 59 17.14 12.28 3.10
N SER A 60 16.67 11.08 3.37
CA SER A 60 17.44 9.84 3.24
C SER A 60 16.49 8.68 2.95
N ALA A 61 16.90 7.77 2.07
CA ALA A 61 16.25 6.48 1.86
C ALA A 61 16.89 5.36 2.72
N ASP A 62 17.92 5.68 3.49
CA ASP A 62 18.64 4.72 4.35
C ASP A 62 18.12 4.82 5.78
N ASP A 63 17.26 3.87 6.17
CA ASP A 63 16.65 3.77 7.50
C ASP A 63 17.71 3.56 8.60
N THR A 64 18.81 2.86 8.30
CA THR A 64 19.89 2.64 9.24
C THR A 64 20.60 3.96 9.55
N ALA A 65 20.85 4.79 8.54
CA ALA A 65 21.48 6.10 8.71
C ALA A 65 20.57 7.08 9.49
N THR A 66 19.27 7.11 9.19
CA THR A 66 18.30 7.97 9.89
C THR A 66 18.11 7.53 11.35
N TYR A 67 18.02 6.22 11.59
CA TYR A 67 17.92 5.66 12.94
C TYR A 67 19.20 5.92 13.76
N ALA A 68 20.39 5.83 13.16
CA ALA A 68 21.64 6.19 13.80
C ALA A 68 21.69 7.69 14.17
N ALA A 69 21.23 8.58 13.28
CA ALA A 69 21.14 10.02 13.53
C ALA A 69 20.14 10.36 14.66
N TYR A 70 19.03 9.60 14.76
CA TYR A 70 18.12 9.72 15.90
C TYR A 70 18.79 9.29 17.21
N ASN A 71 19.51 8.17 17.22
CA ASN A 71 20.18 7.66 18.42
C ASN A 71 21.34 8.56 18.87
N SER A 72 22.06 9.21 17.94
CA SER A 72 23.11 10.20 18.27
C SER A 72 22.55 11.51 18.81
N GLY A 73 21.25 11.78 18.61
CA GLY A 73 20.60 13.03 19.03
C GLY A 73 20.63 14.14 17.96
N ASP A 74 21.01 13.81 16.73
CA ASP A 74 20.97 14.74 15.59
C ASP A 74 19.54 14.92 15.06
N LEU A 75 18.66 13.92 15.27
CA LEU A 75 17.24 13.98 14.95
C LEU A 75 16.39 13.88 16.22
N ASP A 76 15.34 14.68 16.29
CA ASP A 76 14.32 14.65 17.36
C ASP A 76 13.16 13.71 17.04
N PHE A 77 12.95 13.42 15.76
CA PHE A 77 11.90 12.60 15.19
C PHE A 77 12.46 11.78 14.03
N VAL A 78 12.00 10.56 13.86
CA VAL A 78 12.24 9.75 12.67
C VAL A 78 10.96 8.97 12.32
N ASP A 79 10.61 8.95 11.03
CA ASP A 79 9.34 8.44 10.52
C ASP A 79 9.33 6.93 10.27
N THR A 80 10.50 6.30 10.36
CA THR A 80 10.68 4.86 10.18
C THR A 80 11.90 4.39 10.95
N VAL A 81 12.03 3.09 11.14
CA VAL A 81 13.21 2.43 11.70
C VAL A 81 13.54 1.19 10.88
N PRO A 82 14.81 0.69 10.89
CA PRO A 82 15.13 -0.58 10.25
C PRO A 82 14.23 -1.71 10.77
N ASN A 83 13.81 -2.60 9.88
CA ASN A 83 12.85 -3.66 10.20
C ASN A 83 13.33 -4.56 11.35
N ASP A 84 14.61 -4.89 11.40
CA ASP A 84 15.23 -5.74 12.45
C ASP A 84 15.27 -5.06 13.83
N GLU A 85 15.11 -3.74 13.91
CA GLU A 85 15.04 -3.00 15.18
C GLU A 85 13.64 -3.01 15.80
N ILE A 86 12.57 -3.24 15.03
CA ILE A 86 11.18 -3.12 15.49
C ILE A 86 10.94 -4.02 16.70
N SER A 87 11.35 -5.28 16.66
CA SER A 87 11.17 -6.23 17.76
C SER A 87 11.90 -5.83 19.06
N THR A 88 12.96 -5.03 18.94
CA THR A 88 13.71 -4.50 20.10
C THR A 88 13.06 -3.24 20.67
N LEU A 89 12.28 -2.51 19.88
CA LEU A 89 11.64 -1.25 20.24
C LEU A 89 10.21 -1.43 20.72
N ASN A 90 9.43 -2.27 20.05
CA ASN A 90 8.02 -2.46 20.31
C ASN A 90 7.75 -2.92 21.75
N GLY A 91 6.99 -2.10 22.49
CA GLY A 91 6.67 -2.31 23.90
C GLY A 91 7.85 -2.15 24.89
N LYS A 92 9.05 -1.78 24.42
CA LYS A 92 10.27 -1.68 25.24
C LYS A 92 10.87 -0.28 25.24
N ASN A 93 10.64 0.51 24.20
CA ASN A 93 11.14 1.88 24.09
C ASN A 93 9.97 2.87 24.07
N SER A 94 9.95 3.81 25.02
CA SER A 94 8.87 4.80 25.15
C SER A 94 8.86 5.87 24.04
N ASP A 95 9.94 5.99 23.29
CA ASP A 95 10.06 6.91 22.16
C ASP A 95 9.46 6.28 20.87
N PHE A 96 9.21 4.97 20.86
CA PHE A 96 8.64 4.24 19.72
C PHE A 96 7.11 4.25 19.79
N HIS A 97 6.48 4.72 18.75
CA HIS A 97 5.02 4.87 18.65
C HIS A 97 4.46 4.06 17.49
N ILE A 98 3.30 3.47 17.71
CA ILE A 98 2.51 2.74 16.70
C ILE A 98 1.12 3.37 16.65
N ILE A 99 0.66 3.73 15.46
CA ILE A 99 -0.65 4.35 15.22
C ILE A 99 -1.38 3.51 14.17
N PRO A 100 -2.58 2.98 14.45
CA PRO A 100 -3.40 2.33 13.43
C PRO A 100 -3.79 3.30 12.34
N ASN A 101 -3.66 2.89 11.07
CA ASN A 101 -4.01 3.70 9.92
C ASN A 101 -5.18 3.09 9.14
N LEU A 102 -5.98 3.94 8.51
CA LEU A 102 -6.97 3.51 7.52
C LEU A 102 -6.27 3.27 6.18
N GLY A 103 -5.83 2.05 5.97
CA GLY A 103 -5.15 1.68 4.73
C GLY A 103 -4.83 0.21 4.66
N THR A 104 -4.52 -0.24 3.46
CA THR A 104 -4.23 -1.65 3.16
C THR A 104 -2.93 -1.75 2.38
N TYR A 105 -2.01 -2.54 2.90
CA TYR A 105 -0.88 -3.05 2.14
C TYR A 105 -1.37 -4.24 1.32
N TYR A 106 -1.11 -4.20 0.03
CA TYR A 106 -1.51 -5.28 -0.86
C TYR A 106 -0.47 -5.53 -1.95
N VAL A 107 -0.59 -6.66 -2.59
CA VAL A 107 0.15 -7.00 -3.80
C VAL A 107 -0.87 -7.13 -4.93
N GLY A 108 -0.54 -6.60 -6.09
CA GLY A 108 -1.47 -6.59 -7.20
C GLY A 108 -0.90 -7.22 -8.46
N PHE A 109 -1.76 -7.89 -9.22
CA PHE A 109 -1.43 -8.42 -10.55
C PHE A 109 -1.68 -7.39 -11.63
N ASN A 110 -0.77 -7.28 -12.58
CA ASN A 110 -1.12 -6.74 -13.90
C ASN A 110 -2.01 -7.77 -14.61
N VAL A 111 -3.30 -7.44 -14.79
CA VAL A 111 -4.28 -8.37 -15.40
C VAL A 111 -4.02 -8.63 -16.89
N ASN A 112 -3.18 -7.81 -17.53
CA ASN A 112 -2.75 -7.93 -18.93
C ASN A 112 -1.37 -8.58 -19.08
N ASP A 113 -0.77 -9.11 -17.98
CA ASP A 113 0.54 -9.75 -18.05
C ASP A 113 0.48 -11.02 -18.91
N PRO A 114 1.51 -11.30 -19.73
CA PRO A 114 1.59 -12.49 -20.59
C PRO A 114 1.47 -13.84 -19.88
N ILE A 115 1.64 -13.89 -18.54
CA ILE A 115 1.43 -15.12 -17.75
C ILE A 115 -0.01 -15.66 -17.90
N PHE A 116 -0.95 -14.80 -18.28
CA PHE A 116 -2.36 -15.14 -18.48
C PHE A 116 -2.73 -15.39 -19.93
N ASP A 117 -1.77 -15.38 -20.87
CA ASP A 117 -2.03 -15.60 -22.29
C ASP A 117 -2.66 -16.98 -22.54
N GLY A 118 -3.70 -16.99 -23.36
CA GLY A 118 -4.47 -18.19 -23.68
C GLY A 118 -5.41 -18.70 -22.58
N LYS A 119 -5.56 -17.95 -21.48
CA LYS A 119 -6.53 -18.24 -20.43
C LYS A 119 -7.84 -17.49 -20.69
N THR A 120 -8.95 -18.04 -20.23
CA THR A 120 -10.19 -17.27 -20.08
C THR A 120 -10.13 -16.34 -18.87
N VAL A 121 -11.08 -15.40 -18.77
CA VAL A 121 -11.19 -14.50 -17.61
C VAL A 121 -11.29 -15.29 -16.29
N GLU A 122 -12.09 -16.35 -16.28
CA GLU A 122 -12.31 -17.21 -15.10
C GLU A 122 -11.03 -17.99 -14.75
N GLN A 123 -10.30 -18.50 -15.75
CA GLN A 123 -9.05 -19.21 -15.54
C GLN A 123 -7.97 -18.29 -14.98
N ALA A 124 -7.84 -17.08 -15.53
CA ALA A 124 -6.91 -16.10 -15.03
C ALA A 124 -7.26 -15.64 -13.60
N ALA A 125 -8.55 -15.43 -13.30
CA ALA A 125 -9.00 -15.14 -11.94
C ALA A 125 -8.68 -16.30 -10.98
N SER A 126 -8.90 -17.56 -11.41
CA SER A 126 -8.55 -18.74 -10.61
C SER A 126 -7.05 -18.82 -10.31
N MET A 127 -6.19 -18.49 -11.28
CA MET A 127 -4.74 -18.42 -11.05
C MET A 127 -4.39 -17.39 -9.97
N ARG A 128 -4.94 -16.18 -10.06
CA ARG A 128 -4.68 -15.11 -9.10
C ARG A 128 -5.23 -15.44 -7.71
N LYS A 129 -6.45 -15.98 -7.64
CA LYS A 129 -7.06 -16.43 -6.37
C LYS A 129 -6.25 -17.57 -5.73
N ALA A 130 -5.73 -18.51 -6.51
CA ALA A 130 -4.87 -19.57 -6.00
C ALA A 130 -3.61 -19.02 -5.31
N MET A 131 -2.94 -18.04 -5.96
CA MET A 131 -1.77 -17.40 -5.37
C MET A 131 -2.11 -16.61 -4.11
N ASN A 132 -3.28 -15.94 -4.09
CA ASN A 132 -3.76 -15.25 -2.90
C ASN A 132 -3.97 -16.19 -1.69
N LEU A 133 -4.43 -17.42 -1.92
CA LEU A 133 -4.63 -18.43 -0.86
C LEU A 133 -3.30 -18.97 -0.30
N LEU A 134 -2.22 -18.95 -1.09
CA LEU A 134 -0.92 -19.44 -0.62
C LEU A 134 -0.22 -18.51 0.37
N ILE A 135 -0.63 -17.25 0.46
CA ILE A 135 0.06 -16.24 1.26
C ILE A 135 -0.14 -16.49 2.76
N ASP A 136 0.95 -16.71 3.48
CA ASP A 136 0.99 -16.75 4.95
C ASP A 136 1.05 -15.34 5.52
N ARG A 137 -0.13 -14.73 5.69
CA ARG A 137 -0.28 -13.35 6.18
C ARG A 137 0.11 -13.21 7.64
N GLU A 138 -0.18 -14.22 8.45
CA GLU A 138 0.16 -14.23 9.87
C GLU A 138 1.68 -14.20 10.04
N PHE A 139 2.41 -15.01 9.27
CA PHE A 139 3.88 -14.96 9.27
C PHE A 139 4.39 -13.57 8.88
N ILE A 140 3.83 -12.95 7.83
CA ILE A 140 4.23 -11.61 7.37
C ILE A 140 3.97 -10.57 8.47
N VAL A 141 2.80 -10.59 9.09
CA VAL A 141 2.43 -9.64 10.16
C VAL A 141 3.35 -9.79 11.38
N GLU A 142 3.62 -11.01 11.80
CA GLU A 142 4.39 -11.29 13.03
C GLU A 142 5.91 -11.13 12.85
N ASN A 143 6.43 -11.51 11.68
CA ASN A 143 7.88 -11.61 11.47
C ASN A 143 8.44 -10.50 10.58
N VAL A 144 7.62 -9.91 9.68
CA VAL A 144 8.04 -8.80 8.82
C VAL A 144 7.46 -7.48 9.34
N GLY A 145 6.16 -7.39 9.56
CA GLY A 145 5.49 -6.19 10.05
C GLY A 145 5.83 -5.84 11.49
N GLN A 146 5.71 -6.80 12.41
CA GLN A 146 6.13 -6.74 13.82
C GLN A 146 5.48 -5.66 14.69
N THR A 147 4.48 -4.92 14.19
CA THR A 147 3.83 -3.80 14.89
C THR A 147 2.38 -4.06 15.25
N GLY A 148 1.95 -5.35 15.22
CA GLY A 148 0.58 -5.74 15.54
C GLY A 148 -0.41 -5.34 14.46
N GLN A 149 0.03 -5.34 13.20
CA GLN A 149 -0.86 -5.24 12.04
C GLN A 149 -1.87 -6.39 12.07
N ILE A 150 -3.02 -6.18 11.44
CA ILE A 150 -4.05 -7.22 11.28
C ILE A 150 -3.91 -7.77 9.87
N ALA A 151 -3.83 -9.10 9.74
CA ALA A 151 -3.86 -9.78 8.46
C ALA A 151 -5.14 -9.39 7.71
N ALA A 152 -5.01 -8.97 6.45
CA ALA A 152 -6.14 -8.45 5.68
C ALA A 152 -6.85 -9.57 4.95
N ASP A 153 -8.16 -9.62 5.05
CA ASP A 153 -9.08 -10.55 4.39
C ASP A 153 -10.09 -9.85 3.45
N SER A 154 -9.95 -8.52 3.31
CA SER A 154 -10.70 -7.64 2.41
C SER A 154 -9.80 -6.48 1.96
N PHE A 155 -10.20 -5.76 0.91
CA PHE A 155 -9.43 -4.62 0.42
C PHE A 155 -9.69 -3.35 1.24
N VAL A 156 -10.96 -3.06 1.55
CA VAL A 156 -11.30 -1.91 2.42
C VAL A 156 -10.90 -2.24 3.85
N PRO A 157 -10.09 -1.37 4.51
CA PRO A 157 -9.52 -1.69 5.83
C PRO A 157 -10.56 -1.68 6.94
N ALA A 158 -10.30 -2.46 7.98
CA ALA A 158 -11.08 -2.45 9.20
C ALA A 158 -11.10 -1.05 9.84
N GLY A 159 -12.23 -0.69 10.45
CA GLY A 159 -12.43 0.59 11.11
C GLY A 159 -12.83 1.76 10.20
N MET A 160 -12.88 1.57 8.88
CA MET A 160 -13.39 2.58 7.95
C MET A 160 -14.91 2.76 8.14
N SER A 161 -15.37 4.01 8.21
CA SER A 161 -16.79 4.33 8.32
C SER A 161 -17.57 3.90 7.08
N ASP A 162 -18.78 3.36 7.26
CA ASP A 162 -19.72 3.10 6.16
C ASP A 162 -20.43 4.36 5.64
N GLY A 163 -20.26 5.50 6.32
CA GLY A 163 -20.95 6.75 6.06
C GLY A 163 -22.41 6.75 6.54
N ASN A 164 -22.90 5.67 7.15
CA ASN A 164 -24.26 5.50 7.64
C ASN A 164 -24.34 5.28 9.17
N GLY A 165 -23.25 5.58 9.87
CA GLY A 165 -23.15 5.50 11.33
C GLY A 165 -22.55 4.19 11.86
N GLY A 166 -22.07 3.30 10.98
CA GLY A 166 -21.37 2.07 11.30
C GLY A 166 -19.97 2.03 10.72
N VAL A 167 -19.40 0.82 10.70
CA VAL A 167 -18.16 0.47 10.03
C VAL A 167 -18.46 -0.34 8.77
N PHE A 168 -17.67 -0.12 7.72
CA PHE A 168 -17.90 -0.79 6.44
C PHE A 168 -17.54 -2.28 6.51
N LYS A 169 -16.33 -2.60 7.00
CA LYS A 169 -15.93 -3.99 7.16
C LYS A 169 -16.56 -4.59 8.41
N THR A 170 -17.25 -5.71 8.21
CA THR A 170 -17.82 -6.57 9.26
C THR A 170 -17.28 -7.99 9.12
N ASP A 171 -17.54 -8.86 10.08
CA ASP A 171 -17.11 -10.27 10.03
C ASP A 171 -17.68 -11.02 8.81
N ASP A 172 -18.81 -10.57 8.27
CA ASP A 172 -19.46 -11.18 7.09
C ASP A 172 -18.83 -10.72 5.74
N THR A 173 -17.86 -9.80 5.76
CA THR A 173 -17.23 -9.24 4.54
C THR A 173 -15.83 -9.76 4.30
N SER A 174 -15.49 -10.94 4.79
CA SER A 174 -14.21 -11.62 4.53
C SER A 174 -14.28 -12.41 3.22
N TYR A 175 -13.25 -12.26 2.38
CA TYR A 175 -13.16 -12.94 1.07
C TYR A 175 -12.37 -14.25 1.13
N TYR A 176 -11.60 -14.45 2.19
CA TYR A 176 -10.81 -15.65 2.48
C TYR A 176 -10.43 -15.65 3.96
N ASP A 177 -9.96 -16.80 4.43
CA ASP A 177 -9.48 -16.96 5.79
C ASP A 177 -8.01 -16.52 5.86
N ALA A 178 -7.78 -15.30 6.35
CA ALA A 178 -6.44 -14.70 6.43
C ALA A 178 -5.55 -15.28 7.52
N ASP A 179 -6.13 -16.04 8.48
CA ASP A 179 -5.40 -16.70 9.57
C ASP A 179 -4.84 -18.07 9.14
N LYS A 180 -5.19 -18.56 7.96
CA LYS A 180 -4.65 -19.80 7.41
C LYS A 180 -3.34 -19.58 6.68
N THR A 181 -2.41 -20.50 6.89
CA THR A 181 -1.16 -20.54 6.13
C THR A 181 -1.39 -21.06 4.70
N GLY A 182 -0.44 -20.81 3.79
CA GLY A 182 -0.47 -21.40 2.45
C GLY A 182 -0.48 -22.92 2.47
N ALA A 183 0.17 -23.54 3.43
CA ALA A 183 0.17 -25.00 3.61
C ALA A 183 -1.24 -25.55 3.95
N ASP A 184 -2.04 -24.81 4.72
CA ASP A 184 -3.40 -25.20 5.07
C ASP A 184 -4.36 -25.09 3.86
N GLN A 185 -4.06 -24.21 2.91
CA GLN A 185 -4.89 -23.90 1.75
C GLN A 185 -4.37 -24.49 0.44
N ILE A 186 -3.28 -25.25 0.48
CA ILE A 186 -2.57 -25.76 -0.70
C ILE A 186 -3.46 -26.59 -1.63
N GLU A 187 -4.35 -27.43 -1.09
CA GLU A 187 -5.24 -28.27 -1.88
C GLU A 187 -6.34 -27.44 -2.59
N GLU A 188 -6.78 -26.34 -2.00
CA GLU A 188 -7.73 -25.43 -2.62
C GLU A 188 -7.07 -24.60 -3.72
N ALA A 189 -5.88 -24.06 -3.43
CA ALA A 189 -5.07 -23.34 -4.40
C ALA A 189 -4.71 -24.22 -5.61
N LYS A 190 -4.37 -25.49 -5.35
CA LYS A 190 -4.12 -26.50 -6.41
C LYS A 190 -5.32 -26.71 -7.31
N LYS A 191 -6.53 -26.90 -6.76
CA LYS A 191 -7.76 -27.05 -7.54
C LYS A 191 -8.05 -25.85 -8.44
N LEU A 192 -7.80 -24.64 -7.94
CA LEU A 192 -7.97 -23.42 -8.73
C LEU A 192 -6.98 -23.38 -9.91
N LEU A 193 -5.71 -23.74 -9.71
CA LEU A 193 -4.73 -23.82 -10.78
C LEU A 193 -5.03 -24.99 -11.75
N GLU A 194 -5.51 -26.13 -11.26
CA GLU A 194 -5.94 -27.25 -12.10
C GLU A 194 -7.10 -26.84 -13.02
N SER A 195 -8.05 -26.03 -12.53
CA SER A 195 -9.14 -25.47 -13.36
C SER A 195 -8.62 -24.55 -14.46
N ALA A 196 -7.46 -23.94 -14.25
CA ALA A 196 -6.77 -23.12 -15.23
C ALA A 196 -5.82 -23.92 -16.16
N GLY A 197 -5.79 -25.26 -16.02
CA GLY A 197 -5.07 -26.18 -16.93
C GLY A 197 -3.66 -26.55 -16.48
N TYR A 198 -3.32 -26.36 -15.19
CA TYR A 198 -2.08 -26.80 -14.60
C TYR A 198 -2.20 -28.19 -13.99
N THR A 199 -1.09 -28.89 -13.86
CA THR A 199 -1.01 -30.19 -13.18
C THR A 199 0.11 -30.18 -12.17
N PHE A 200 0.00 -31.01 -11.13
CA PHE A 200 0.93 -31.03 -10.02
C PHE A 200 1.50 -32.42 -9.77
N THR A 201 2.79 -32.50 -9.49
CA THR A 201 3.46 -33.71 -9.03
C THR A 201 3.98 -33.46 -7.62
N ASP A 202 3.59 -34.31 -6.67
CA ASP A 202 4.03 -34.24 -5.28
C ASP A 202 5.55 -34.57 -5.19
N ASN A 203 6.32 -33.69 -4.56
CA ASN A 203 7.76 -33.88 -4.34
C ASN A 203 8.04 -34.73 -3.09
N GLY A 204 7.03 -35.01 -2.24
CA GLY A 204 7.15 -35.81 -1.03
C GLY A 204 7.68 -35.04 0.19
N ASP A 205 7.84 -33.74 0.10
CA ASP A 205 8.29 -32.84 1.17
C ASP A 205 7.26 -31.75 1.55
N GLY A 206 6.03 -31.87 1.06
CA GLY A 206 4.95 -30.90 1.27
C GLY A 206 4.88 -29.83 0.16
N SER A 207 5.79 -29.89 -0.82
CA SER A 207 5.76 -29.04 -2.02
C SER A 207 5.40 -29.83 -3.27
N TYR A 208 5.06 -29.10 -4.35
CA TYR A 208 4.65 -29.67 -5.62
C TYR A 208 5.48 -29.08 -6.77
N LYS A 209 5.63 -29.85 -7.83
CA LYS A 209 6.10 -29.36 -9.13
C LYS A 209 4.89 -29.02 -10.00
N CYS A 210 4.84 -27.80 -10.50
CA CYS A 210 3.81 -27.30 -11.41
C CYS A 210 4.18 -27.59 -12.89
N ASP A 211 3.21 -28.03 -13.69
CA ASP A 211 3.37 -28.22 -15.13
C ASP A 211 2.09 -27.74 -15.87
N PRO A 212 2.20 -26.82 -16.86
CA PRO A 212 3.41 -26.09 -17.24
C PRO A 212 3.96 -25.22 -16.09
N ALA A 213 5.26 -24.93 -16.12
CA ALA A 213 5.89 -24.12 -15.08
C ALA A 213 5.33 -22.68 -15.10
N ILE A 214 5.10 -22.12 -13.91
CA ILE A 214 4.71 -20.73 -13.71
C ILE A 214 5.94 -19.96 -13.22
N SER A 215 6.28 -18.88 -13.93
CA SER A 215 7.35 -17.97 -13.52
C SER A 215 6.85 -16.53 -13.59
N MET A 216 7.15 -15.73 -12.57
CA MET A 216 6.70 -14.35 -12.45
C MET A 216 7.73 -13.46 -11.75
N THR A 217 7.52 -12.17 -11.83
CA THR A 217 8.36 -11.17 -11.17
C THR A 217 7.53 -10.37 -10.17
N PHE A 218 8.03 -10.25 -8.95
CA PHE A 218 7.53 -9.31 -7.95
C PHE A 218 8.32 -8.02 -8.02
N LEU A 219 7.66 -6.93 -8.39
CA LEU A 219 8.25 -5.60 -8.47
C LEU A 219 8.04 -4.85 -7.14
N THR A 220 9.12 -4.30 -6.60
CA THR A 220 9.10 -3.47 -5.39
C THR A 220 10.13 -2.35 -5.45
N ASN A 221 10.02 -1.33 -4.59
CA ASN A 221 11.11 -0.40 -4.35
C ASN A 221 12.16 -1.00 -3.37
N ASP A 222 13.31 -0.33 -3.26
CA ASP A 222 14.47 -0.75 -2.47
C ASP A 222 14.31 -0.50 -0.94
N ASP A 223 13.18 -0.91 -0.40
CA ASP A 223 12.84 -0.89 1.02
C ASP A 223 12.96 -2.29 1.61
N SER A 224 13.63 -2.41 2.76
CA SER A 224 13.93 -3.69 3.39
C SER A 224 12.68 -4.49 3.79
N THR A 225 11.63 -3.79 4.26
CA THR A 225 10.35 -4.42 4.65
C THR A 225 9.64 -4.98 3.43
N HIS A 226 9.61 -4.22 2.33
CA HIS A 226 8.95 -4.66 1.09
C HIS A 226 9.67 -5.83 0.43
N ILE A 227 11.01 -5.84 0.50
CA ILE A 227 11.82 -6.99 0.03
C ILE A 227 11.52 -8.21 0.89
N ALA A 228 11.45 -8.08 2.22
CA ALA A 228 11.13 -9.18 3.12
C ALA A 228 9.71 -9.74 2.90
N VAL A 229 8.72 -8.90 2.56
CA VAL A 229 7.41 -9.38 2.09
C VAL A 229 7.56 -10.20 0.82
N GLY A 230 8.34 -9.73 -0.16
CA GLY A 230 8.63 -10.46 -1.39
C GLY A 230 9.27 -11.83 -1.13
N GLU A 231 10.21 -11.91 -0.17
CA GLU A 231 10.85 -13.16 0.22
C GLU A 231 9.86 -14.16 0.87
N SER A 232 8.91 -13.68 1.66
CA SER A 232 7.81 -14.51 2.18
C SER A 232 6.94 -15.05 1.04
N LEU A 233 6.47 -14.18 0.13
CA LEU A 233 5.67 -14.59 -1.02
C LEU A 233 6.40 -15.61 -1.91
N GLN A 234 7.71 -15.47 -2.07
CA GLN A 234 8.54 -16.39 -2.85
C GLN A 234 8.52 -17.80 -2.24
N GLN A 235 8.61 -17.89 -0.90
CA GLN A 235 8.53 -19.16 -0.19
C GLN A 235 7.13 -19.78 -0.27
N ASP A 236 6.08 -18.97 -0.10
CA ASP A 236 4.69 -19.40 -0.15
C ASP A 236 4.35 -19.96 -1.54
N PHE A 237 4.71 -19.27 -2.60
CA PHE A 237 4.44 -19.69 -3.97
C PHE A 237 5.25 -20.92 -4.38
N ALA A 238 6.44 -21.11 -3.82
CA ALA A 238 7.26 -22.28 -4.05
C ALA A 238 6.59 -23.58 -3.56
N LEU A 239 5.63 -23.53 -2.64
CA LEU A 239 4.84 -24.71 -2.22
C LEU A 239 4.15 -25.38 -3.42
N LEU A 240 3.67 -24.62 -4.39
CA LEU A 240 3.08 -25.16 -5.62
C LEU A 240 4.03 -25.10 -6.84
N GLY A 241 5.34 -24.96 -6.62
CA GLY A 241 6.34 -24.95 -7.68
C GLY A 241 6.28 -23.71 -8.58
N ILE A 242 5.71 -22.62 -8.08
CA ILE A 242 5.67 -21.33 -8.78
C ILE A 242 6.98 -20.62 -8.49
N ASN A 243 7.71 -20.24 -9.57
CA ASN A 243 8.95 -19.51 -9.47
C ASN A 243 8.70 -18.00 -9.49
N MET A 244 9.15 -17.29 -8.46
CA MET A 244 9.02 -15.84 -8.39
C MET A 244 10.39 -15.20 -8.20
N GLU A 245 10.73 -14.23 -9.03
CA GLU A 245 11.90 -13.37 -8.89
C GLU A 245 11.51 -12.05 -8.25
N ILE A 246 12.35 -11.54 -7.35
CA ILE A 246 12.16 -10.23 -6.73
C ILE A 246 12.97 -9.21 -7.52
N LYS A 247 12.32 -8.20 -8.06
CA LYS A 247 12.91 -7.04 -8.73
C LYS A 247 12.76 -5.82 -7.85
N SER A 248 13.85 -5.38 -7.22
CA SER A 248 13.91 -4.18 -6.40
C SER A 248 14.48 -3.02 -7.21
N GLU A 249 13.87 -1.84 -7.14
CA GLU A 249 14.22 -0.65 -7.91
C GLU A 249 14.23 0.62 -7.05
N ASP A 250 14.99 1.63 -7.50
CA ASP A 250 14.85 2.99 -6.99
C ASP A 250 13.40 3.46 -7.12
N TRP A 251 12.93 4.24 -6.13
CA TRP A 251 11.53 4.67 -6.03
C TRP A 251 10.97 5.28 -7.33
N ASN A 252 11.73 6.12 -8.03
CA ASN A 252 11.22 6.77 -9.24
C ASN A 252 11.06 5.79 -10.40
N VAL A 253 11.97 4.84 -10.53
CA VAL A 253 11.92 3.77 -11.55
C VAL A 253 10.76 2.82 -11.24
N PHE A 254 10.65 2.41 -9.97
CA PHE A 254 9.57 1.57 -9.48
C PHE A 254 8.18 2.17 -9.79
N ILE A 255 7.99 3.46 -9.51
CA ILE A 255 6.70 4.14 -9.79
C ILE A 255 6.41 4.17 -11.29
N GLU A 256 7.40 4.42 -12.13
CA GLU A 256 7.24 4.46 -13.59
C GLU A 256 6.88 3.08 -14.15
N ASP A 257 7.61 2.04 -13.76
CA ASP A 257 7.37 0.66 -14.18
C ASP A 257 6.00 0.16 -13.71
N ARG A 258 5.64 0.43 -12.46
CA ARG A 258 4.34 0.10 -11.89
C ARG A 258 3.18 0.75 -12.65
N LYS A 259 3.25 2.07 -12.87
CA LYS A 259 2.23 2.83 -13.61
C LYS A 259 2.10 2.39 -15.07
N SER A 260 3.20 1.92 -15.67
CA SER A 260 3.24 1.42 -17.05
C SER A 260 2.80 -0.04 -17.18
N GLY A 261 2.60 -0.76 -16.07
CA GLY A 261 2.26 -2.19 -16.07
C GLY A 261 3.45 -3.10 -16.42
N ASN A 262 4.69 -2.67 -16.18
CA ASN A 262 5.91 -3.45 -16.46
C ASN A 262 6.23 -4.44 -15.32
N PHE A 263 5.26 -5.25 -14.92
CA PHE A 263 5.38 -6.23 -13.84
C PHE A 263 4.35 -7.35 -13.99
N THR A 264 4.60 -8.51 -13.40
CA THR A 264 3.57 -9.55 -13.23
C THR A 264 2.77 -9.30 -11.96
N ILE A 265 3.46 -9.18 -10.82
CA ILE A 265 2.89 -8.69 -9.56
C ILE A 265 3.75 -7.55 -9.01
N ALA A 266 3.13 -6.60 -8.34
CA ALA A 266 3.83 -5.47 -7.74
C ALA A 266 3.39 -5.21 -6.30
N ARG A 267 4.31 -4.68 -5.51
CA ARG A 267 4.00 -4.11 -4.21
C ARG A 267 3.12 -2.88 -4.38
N GLU A 268 2.07 -2.83 -3.60
CA GLU A 268 1.10 -1.77 -3.58
C GLU A 268 0.74 -1.38 -2.15
N GLY A 269 0.10 -0.25 -2.01
CA GLY A 269 -0.46 0.18 -0.75
C GLY A 269 -1.28 1.45 -0.93
N TRP A 270 -2.32 1.59 -0.13
CA TRP A 270 -3.12 2.79 -0.09
C TRP A 270 -3.48 3.16 1.33
N LEU A 271 -3.12 4.36 1.73
CA LEU A 271 -3.65 5.03 2.92
C LEU A 271 -4.79 5.93 2.47
N ALA A 272 -5.93 5.84 3.14
CA ALA A 272 -7.09 6.61 2.77
C ALA A 272 -6.85 8.13 2.91
N ASP A 273 -7.30 8.91 1.92
CA ASP A 273 -7.29 10.37 1.98
C ASP A 273 -8.40 10.90 2.90
N TYR A 274 -9.49 10.12 3.02
CA TYR A 274 -10.64 10.43 3.86
C TYR A 274 -11.38 9.14 4.26
N ASN A 275 -12.18 9.20 5.33
CA ASN A 275 -12.84 8.04 5.93
C ASN A 275 -14.15 7.70 5.20
N ASP A 276 -14.03 7.12 4.02
CA ASP A 276 -15.13 6.62 3.19
C ASP A 276 -14.61 5.52 2.25
N PRO A 277 -15.28 4.35 2.14
CA PRO A 277 -14.83 3.22 1.32
C PRO A 277 -14.65 3.55 -0.16
N ILE A 278 -15.35 4.55 -0.69
CA ILE A 278 -15.19 4.98 -2.09
C ILE A 278 -13.74 5.40 -2.37
N ASN A 279 -13.03 5.96 -1.38
CA ASN A 279 -11.62 6.35 -1.53
C ASN A 279 -10.71 5.16 -1.84
N MET A 280 -11.05 3.98 -1.32
CA MET A 280 -10.36 2.73 -1.60
C MET A 280 -10.80 2.15 -2.97
N LEU A 281 -12.09 2.13 -3.24
CA LEU A 281 -12.66 1.45 -4.40
C LEU A 281 -12.48 2.22 -5.71
N GLU A 282 -12.53 3.56 -5.69
CA GLU A 282 -12.35 4.37 -6.90
C GLU A 282 -10.94 4.32 -7.51
N LEU A 283 -9.94 3.80 -6.76
CA LEU A 283 -8.58 3.58 -7.27
C LEU A 283 -8.56 2.73 -8.53
N PHE A 284 -9.48 1.78 -8.64
CA PHE A 284 -9.50 0.78 -9.70
C PHE A 284 -10.37 1.12 -10.89
N THR A 285 -10.94 2.33 -10.96
CA THR A 285 -11.62 2.74 -12.20
C THR A 285 -10.63 2.83 -13.37
N THR A 286 -11.11 2.54 -14.58
CA THR A 286 -10.26 2.50 -15.78
C THR A 286 -9.47 3.79 -16.02
N ASP A 287 -10.07 4.93 -15.69
CA ASP A 287 -9.48 6.27 -15.84
C ASP A 287 -8.64 6.73 -14.65
N SER A 288 -8.58 5.94 -13.56
CA SER A 288 -7.77 6.24 -12.40
C SER A 288 -6.28 6.14 -12.70
N GLY A 289 -5.51 7.14 -12.29
CA GLY A 289 -4.05 7.11 -12.30
C GLY A 289 -3.44 6.13 -11.28
N ASN A 290 -4.25 5.55 -10.39
CA ASN A 290 -3.84 4.59 -9.37
C ASN A 290 -4.30 3.15 -9.67
N ASN A 291 -4.95 2.92 -10.81
CA ASN A 291 -5.28 1.57 -11.28
C ASN A 291 -4.04 0.92 -11.92
N ASP A 292 -3.07 0.55 -11.12
CA ASP A 292 -1.82 -0.05 -11.59
C ASP A 292 -2.02 -1.51 -12.01
N MET A 293 -3.09 -2.16 -11.53
CA MET A 293 -3.52 -3.51 -11.97
C MET A 293 -3.98 -3.57 -13.42
N GLN A 294 -4.07 -2.44 -14.12
CA GLN A 294 -4.48 -2.30 -15.52
C GLN A 294 -5.92 -2.76 -15.81
N LEU A 295 -6.80 -2.78 -14.80
CA LEU A 295 -8.21 -3.17 -14.93
C LEU A 295 -8.95 -2.26 -15.93
N GLY A 296 -9.46 -2.85 -17.00
CA GLY A 296 -10.13 -2.13 -18.08
C GLY A 296 -9.22 -1.23 -18.92
N LYS A 297 -7.89 -1.25 -18.71
CA LYS A 297 -6.92 -0.46 -19.49
C LYS A 297 -6.41 -1.24 -20.70
N GLY A 298 -5.88 -0.47 -21.68
CA GLY A 298 -5.30 -0.98 -22.93
C GLY A 298 -6.26 -0.87 -24.11
N ASP A 299 -5.68 -0.67 -25.29
CA ASP A 299 -6.43 -0.59 -26.56
C ASP A 299 -7.04 -1.94 -26.97
N LYS A 300 -6.49 -3.02 -26.45
CA LYS A 300 -6.97 -4.39 -26.56
C LYS A 300 -6.69 -5.07 -25.23
N PRO A 301 -7.64 -5.06 -24.28
CA PRO A 301 -7.55 -5.90 -23.10
C PRO A 301 -7.27 -7.34 -23.54
N SER A 302 -6.40 -8.05 -22.82
CA SER A 302 -6.16 -9.46 -23.09
C SER A 302 -7.49 -10.24 -22.93
N ASP A 303 -7.68 -11.34 -23.67
CA ASP A 303 -8.88 -12.18 -23.54
C ASP A 303 -9.07 -12.73 -22.12
N SER A 304 -8.02 -12.68 -21.29
CA SER A 304 -7.97 -13.09 -19.89
C SER A 304 -8.29 -11.94 -18.90
N ALA A 305 -8.35 -10.68 -19.38
CA ALA A 305 -8.68 -9.53 -18.53
C ALA A 305 -10.20 -9.38 -18.35
N PRO A 306 -10.67 -8.99 -17.16
CA PRO A 306 -12.12 -8.80 -16.92
C PRO A 306 -12.65 -7.59 -17.69
N ASP A 307 -13.92 -7.68 -18.16
CA ASP A 307 -14.65 -6.48 -18.59
C ASP A 307 -14.95 -5.60 -17.38
N TRP A 308 -14.42 -4.37 -17.40
CA TRP A 308 -14.48 -3.45 -16.28
C TRP A 308 -15.54 -2.35 -16.43
N THR A 309 -16.38 -2.47 -17.46
CA THR A 309 -17.41 -1.46 -17.81
C THR A 309 -18.41 -1.28 -16.68
N ASP A 310 -18.88 -2.37 -16.07
CA ASP A 310 -19.90 -2.31 -15.03
C ASP A 310 -19.34 -1.82 -13.69
N TYR A 311 -18.07 -2.13 -13.37
CA TYR A 311 -17.40 -1.51 -12.23
C TYR A 311 -17.34 0.02 -12.36
N ASN A 312 -16.94 0.52 -13.51
CA ASN A 312 -16.88 1.97 -13.76
C ASN A 312 -18.26 2.63 -13.63
N LYS A 313 -19.34 1.97 -14.06
CA LYS A 313 -20.71 2.46 -13.87
C LYS A 313 -21.11 2.46 -12.41
N LEU A 314 -20.78 1.38 -11.69
CA LEU A 314 -21.10 1.22 -10.27
C LEU A 314 -20.43 2.32 -9.42
N ILE A 315 -19.14 2.61 -9.63
CA ILE A 315 -18.45 3.70 -8.95
C ILE A 315 -19.10 5.06 -9.23
N LYS A 316 -19.56 5.32 -10.47
CA LYS A 316 -20.31 6.56 -10.80
C LYS A 316 -21.66 6.61 -10.07
N GLU A 317 -22.37 5.49 -9.95
CA GLU A 317 -23.65 5.40 -9.20
C GLU A 317 -23.41 5.69 -7.71
N ILE A 318 -22.39 5.06 -7.10
CA ILE A 318 -22.03 5.28 -5.69
C ILE A 318 -21.80 6.76 -5.40
N ARG A 319 -21.06 7.46 -6.26
CA ARG A 319 -20.74 8.90 -6.11
C ARG A 319 -21.98 9.80 -6.14
N THR A 320 -23.07 9.36 -6.76
CA THR A 320 -24.31 10.15 -6.93
C THR A 320 -25.47 9.66 -6.06
N THR A 321 -25.29 8.57 -5.34
CA THR A 321 -26.33 7.98 -4.46
C THR A 321 -26.38 8.75 -3.15
N ALA A 322 -27.50 9.42 -2.88
CA ALA A 322 -27.76 10.19 -1.67
C ALA A 322 -28.35 9.34 -0.53
N ASP A 323 -28.90 8.17 -0.81
CA ASP A 323 -29.36 7.18 0.17
C ASP A 323 -28.14 6.42 0.70
N PHE A 324 -27.75 6.72 1.95
CA PHE A 324 -26.54 6.14 2.54
C PHE A 324 -26.63 4.62 2.71
N SER A 325 -27.80 4.07 3.03
CA SER A 325 -27.94 2.62 3.14
C SER A 325 -27.74 1.93 1.79
N LYS A 326 -28.41 2.42 0.74
CA LYS A 326 -28.19 1.92 -0.62
C LYS A 326 -26.74 2.10 -1.06
N ARG A 327 -26.10 3.21 -0.67
CA ARG A 327 -24.71 3.50 -1.02
C ARG A 327 -23.74 2.48 -0.43
N VAL A 328 -23.98 2.05 0.82
CA VAL A 328 -23.21 0.97 1.48
C VAL A 328 -23.32 -0.33 0.67
N ASP A 329 -24.53 -0.74 0.31
CA ASP A 329 -24.75 -1.95 -0.49
C ASP A 329 -24.02 -1.90 -1.84
N LEU A 330 -24.04 -0.76 -2.51
CA LEU A 330 -23.32 -0.56 -3.77
C LEU A 330 -21.80 -0.61 -3.60
N MET A 331 -21.26 -0.11 -2.48
CA MET A 331 -19.83 -0.17 -2.19
C MET A 331 -19.39 -1.59 -1.89
N HIS A 332 -20.18 -2.39 -1.18
CA HIS A 332 -19.91 -3.83 -1.03
C HIS A 332 -19.91 -4.56 -2.38
N GLN A 333 -20.88 -4.30 -3.25
CA GLN A 333 -20.87 -4.85 -4.60
C GLN A 333 -19.61 -4.47 -5.39
N ALA A 334 -19.10 -3.25 -5.22
CA ALA A 334 -17.86 -2.84 -5.88
C ALA A 334 -16.64 -3.59 -5.33
N GLU A 335 -16.58 -3.80 -4.02
CA GLU A 335 -15.52 -4.61 -3.40
C GLU A 335 -15.60 -6.06 -3.84
N ASP A 336 -16.81 -6.67 -3.88
CA ASP A 336 -17.04 -8.01 -4.39
C ASP A 336 -16.52 -8.17 -5.83
N MET A 337 -16.87 -7.24 -6.71
CA MET A 337 -16.39 -7.25 -8.11
C MET A 337 -14.87 -7.15 -8.19
N LEU A 338 -14.24 -6.33 -7.37
CA LEU A 338 -12.78 -6.17 -7.32
C LEU A 338 -12.12 -7.48 -6.86
N MET A 339 -12.55 -7.99 -5.72
CA MET A 339 -11.99 -9.19 -5.09
C MET A 339 -12.21 -10.45 -5.93
N ASP A 340 -13.33 -10.53 -6.64
CA ASP A 340 -13.63 -11.64 -7.56
C ASP A 340 -12.64 -11.75 -8.74
N THR A 341 -11.98 -10.65 -9.12
CA THR A 341 -10.92 -10.71 -10.15
C THR A 341 -9.67 -11.44 -9.67
N GLY A 342 -9.42 -11.49 -8.35
CA GLY A 342 -8.15 -11.91 -7.76
C GLY A 342 -6.97 -10.99 -8.10
N ALA A 343 -7.21 -9.84 -8.77
CA ALA A 343 -6.15 -8.92 -9.17
C ALA A 343 -5.48 -8.22 -7.98
N VAL A 344 -6.16 -8.12 -6.86
CA VAL A 344 -5.69 -7.51 -5.62
C VAL A 344 -5.59 -8.59 -4.55
N MET A 345 -4.42 -8.67 -3.93
CA MET A 345 -4.12 -9.58 -2.81
C MET A 345 -3.80 -8.74 -1.57
N PRO A 346 -4.79 -8.37 -0.75
CA PRO A 346 -4.55 -7.70 0.52
C PRO A 346 -3.65 -8.55 1.43
N ILE A 347 -2.69 -7.91 2.08
CA ILE A 347 -1.73 -8.59 2.97
C ILE A 347 -2.02 -8.24 4.43
N TYR A 348 -2.02 -6.94 4.76
CA TYR A 348 -2.35 -6.46 6.11
C TYR A 348 -2.92 -5.04 6.07
N TYR A 349 -3.64 -4.66 7.14
CA TYR A 349 -4.04 -3.28 7.38
C TYR A 349 -2.90 -2.53 8.06
N TYR A 350 -2.66 -1.29 7.60
CA TYR A 350 -1.50 -0.51 8.01
C TYR A 350 -1.52 -0.11 9.48
N ASN A 351 -0.35 -0.21 10.11
CA ASN A 351 0.06 0.61 11.23
C ASN A 351 1.17 1.56 10.78
N ASP A 352 1.13 2.79 11.26
CA ASP A 352 2.16 3.78 11.10
C ASP A 352 3.09 3.72 12.32
N ILE A 353 4.40 3.82 12.10
CA ILE A 353 5.41 3.83 13.16
C ILE A 353 6.26 5.09 13.08
N TYR A 354 6.69 5.59 14.22
CA TYR A 354 7.67 6.66 14.30
C TYR A 354 8.40 6.64 15.65
N MET A 355 9.56 7.29 15.70
CA MET A 355 10.21 7.58 16.97
C MET A 355 10.19 9.08 17.24
N LEU A 356 9.96 9.44 18.49
CA LEU A 356 9.88 10.80 18.97
C LEU A 356 10.60 10.95 20.31
N LYS A 357 11.60 11.84 20.41
CA LYS A 357 12.29 12.13 21.67
C LYS A 357 11.28 12.59 22.74
N SER A 358 11.44 12.06 23.95
CA SER A 358 10.53 12.30 25.07
C SER A 358 10.39 13.77 25.48
N ASN A 359 11.37 14.62 25.15
CA ASN A 359 11.35 16.08 25.38
C ASN A 359 10.65 16.87 24.24
N ILE A 360 10.18 16.20 23.18
CA ILE A 360 9.33 16.80 22.14
C ILE A 360 7.88 16.51 22.46
N LYS A 361 7.04 17.55 22.47
CA LYS A 361 5.59 17.43 22.72
C LYS A 361 4.81 18.11 21.61
N GLY A 362 3.52 17.78 21.49
CA GLY A 362 2.59 18.42 20.56
C GLY A 362 2.69 17.97 19.10
N ILE A 363 3.53 16.96 18.78
CA ILE A 363 3.46 16.23 17.51
C ILE A 363 2.40 15.15 17.65
N TYR A 364 1.56 14.99 16.64
CA TYR A 364 0.59 13.91 16.58
C TYR A 364 0.45 13.37 15.15
N SER A 365 0.18 12.08 15.05
CA SER A 365 -0.18 11.39 13.81
C SER A 365 -1.69 11.20 13.73
N THR A 366 -2.22 11.13 12.52
CA THR A 366 -3.63 10.83 12.25
C THR A 366 -3.78 9.42 11.68
N ILE A 367 -5.01 8.92 11.67
CA ILE A 367 -5.36 7.63 11.01
C ILE A 367 -5.07 7.62 9.50
N TYR A 368 -4.73 8.75 8.90
CA TYR A 368 -4.33 8.90 7.49
C TYR A 368 -2.80 8.97 7.30
N GLY A 369 -2.00 8.67 8.32
CA GLY A 369 -0.54 8.74 8.26
C GLY A 369 0.05 10.15 8.27
N MET A 370 -0.77 11.19 8.47
CA MET A 370 -0.31 12.58 8.47
C MET A 370 0.23 12.98 9.85
N LYS A 371 1.47 13.48 9.89
CA LYS A 371 2.09 14.01 11.11
C LYS A 371 2.02 15.53 11.12
N TYR A 372 1.60 16.09 12.24
CA TYR A 372 1.43 17.54 12.43
C TYR A 372 2.45 18.07 13.43
N PHE A 373 3.27 19.01 12.98
CA PHE A 373 4.38 19.59 13.74
C PHE A 373 4.09 21.01 14.26
N MET A 374 2.98 21.63 13.86
CA MET A 374 2.74 23.05 14.12
C MET A 374 2.55 23.41 15.59
N TYR A 375 2.19 22.44 16.42
CA TYR A 375 2.05 22.61 17.87
C TYR A 375 3.23 22.00 18.65
N ALA A 376 4.27 21.58 17.95
CA ALA A 376 5.44 20.96 18.57
C ALA A 376 6.16 21.92 19.50
N THR A 377 6.60 21.42 20.65
CA THR A 377 7.47 22.15 21.58
C THR A 377 8.63 21.26 21.99
N LYS A 378 9.80 21.86 22.21
CA LYS A 378 10.99 21.18 22.72
C LYS A 378 11.24 21.62 24.14
N GLU A 379 11.07 20.71 25.11
CA GLU A 379 11.40 20.93 26.50
C GLU A 379 12.93 20.90 26.69
N LYS A 380 13.43 21.71 27.65
CA LYS A 380 14.87 21.81 27.91
C LYS A 380 15.39 20.65 28.74
#